data_167874eb121d557554c810547d248431
#
_entry.id   167874eb121d557554c810547d248431
#
_cell.length_a   1.000
_cell.length_b   1.000
_cell.length_c   1.000
_cell.angle_alpha   90.00
_cell.angle_beta   90.00
_cell.angle_gamma   90.00
#
_symmetry.space_group_name_H-M   'P 1'
#
loop_
_entity.id
_entity.type
_entity.pdbx_description
1 polymer ?
#
loop_
_entity_poly.entity_id
_entity_poly.type
_entity_poly.pdbx_seq_one_letter_code
_entity_poly.pdbx_strand_id
1 'polypeptide(L)'
;MGLGTVFAALVAVGVVLAAASLLAIRSSGGSPGRGRRLAGPRQVRVGDLLADAPLPDRVIRVSGRIRCREPLELGEGERLVAFHRDVEVEAGGRWRSVERLRETRSFDLWDHDGSIPIDPARAAEPLVTIPGVWRGEAAELSEPHASAAATLAERHGPATAARAVTRTINVTDRLLVLGRPVRDEGGRVRLEPPEGGYVITNLDLPDAMRLLGGRRPRLAAAGVIGLVVSIALLVIGGIGAFAWSMLG
;
A
#
# COMPACT_ATOMS: atom_id res chain seq x y z
N MET A 1 -6.82 42.66 26.74
CA MET A 1 -7.11 41.71 25.65
C MET A 1 -8.61 41.41 25.71
N GLY A 2 -9.34 41.76 24.66
CA GLY A 2 -10.81 41.52 24.63
C GLY A 2 -11.12 40.04 24.42
N LEU A 3 -12.24 39.55 24.98
CA LEU A 3 -12.70 38.15 24.81
C LEU A 3 -12.75 37.71 23.34
N GLY A 4 -13.05 38.61 22.41
CA GLY A 4 -13.06 38.35 20.97
C GLY A 4 -11.67 37.94 20.41
N THR A 5 -10.57 38.51 20.92
CA THR A 5 -9.23 38.13 20.50
C THR A 5 -8.84 36.74 20.99
N VAL A 6 -9.34 36.30 22.13
CA VAL A 6 -9.14 34.93 22.66
C VAL A 6 -9.83 33.91 21.75
N PHE A 7 -11.07 34.15 21.35
CA PHE A 7 -11.81 33.23 20.46
C PHE A 7 -11.17 33.16 19.07
N ALA A 8 -10.72 34.29 18.50
CA ALA A 8 -10.01 34.30 17.24
C ALA A 8 -8.68 33.50 17.32
N ALA A 9 -7.95 33.60 18.42
CA ALA A 9 -6.73 32.84 18.66
C ALA A 9 -7.00 31.33 18.76
N LEU A 10 -8.10 30.91 19.42
CA LEU A 10 -8.49 29.49 19.49
C LEU A 10 -8.81 28.90 18.11
N VAL A 11 -9.51 29.67 17.26
CA VAL A 11 -9.79 29.24 15.88
C VAL A 11 -8.49 29.11 15.08
N ALA A 12 -7.59 30.07 15.16
CA ALA A 12 -6.31 30.03 14.45
C ALA A 12 -5.46 28.82 14.88
N VAL A 13 -5.34 28.57 16.17
CA VAL A 13 -4.64 27.40 16.72
C VAL A 13 -5.29 26.09 16.25
N GLY A 14 -6.63 26.02 16.26
CA GLY A 14 -7.37 24.87 15.77
C GLY A 14 -7.06 24.57 14.29
N VAL A 15 -7.03 25.57 13.43
CA VAL A 15 -6.70 25.40 11.99
C VAL A 15 -5.27 24.89 11.81
N VAL A 16 -4.28 25.49 12.49
CA VAL A 16 -2.88 25.08 12.40
C VAL A 16 -2.71 23.63 12.88
N LEU A 17 -3.34 23.28 13.99
CA LEU A 17 -3.29 21.93 14.55
C LEU A 17 -3.96 20.91 13.61
N ALA A 18 -5.07 21.26 12.96
CA ALA A 18 -5.71 20.41 11.95
C ALA A 18 -4.79 20.13 10.77
N ALA A 19 -4.14 21.18 10.23
CA ALA A 19 -3.20 21.04 9.11
C ALA A 19 -1.99 20.16 9.49
N ALA A 20 -1.39 20.37 10.66
CA ALA A 20 -0.29 19.57 11.18
C ALA A 20 -0.71 18.10 11.40
N SER A 21 -1.90 17.87 11.91
CA SER A 21 -2.46 16.53 12.13
C SER A 21 -2.69 15.77 10.82
N LEU A 22 -3.23 16.43 9.80
CA LEU A 22 -3.40 15.86 8.46
C LEU A 22 -2.06 15.52 7.81
N LEU A 23 -1.05 16.38 7.96
CA LEU A 23 0.30 16.11 7.48
C LEU A 23 0.93 14.91 8.22
N ALA A 24 0.74 14.80 9.53
CA ALA A 24 1.22 13.67 10.33
C ALA A 24 0.57 12.34 9.88
N ILE A 25 -0.74 12.34 9.63
CA ILE A 25 -1.46 11.17 9.11
C ILE A 25 -0.95 10.79 7.73
N ARG A 26 -0.77 11.75 6.83
CA ARG A 26 -0.23 11.51 5.48
C ARG A 26 1.21 11.00 5.50
N SER A 27 2.05 11.54 6.38
CA SER A 27 3.46 11.16 6.49
C SER A 27 3.69 9.84 7.23
N SER A 28 2.67 9.28 7.89
CA SER A 28 2.78 7.98 8.57
C SER A 28 3.03 6.80 7.63
N GLY A 29 2.88 7.01 6.30
CA GLY A 29 3.30 6.05 5.25
C GLY A 29 2.46 4.77 5.20
N GLY A 30 1.37 4.68 5.93
CA GLY A 30 0.46 3.55 5.92
C GLY A 30 -0.54 3.61 4.76
N SER A 31 -1.05 2.44 4.38
CA SER A 31 -2.20 2.32 3.47
C SER A 31 -3.42 1.78 4.25
N PRO A 32 -4.00 2.59 5.15
CA PRO A 32 -5.08 2.12 6.06
C PRO A 32 -6.29 1.57 5.29
N GLY A 33 -6.54 2.07 4.10
CA GLY A 33 -7.59 1.54 3.21
C GLY A 33 -7.33 0.10 2.78
N ARG A 34 -6.08 -0.26 2.45
CA ARG A 34 -5.72 -1.65 2.09
C ARG A 34 -5.74 -2.58 3.31
N GLY A 35 -5.29 -2.10 4.46
CA GLY A 35 -5.36 -2.87 5.69
C GLY A 35 -6.81 -3.25 6.04
N ARG A 36 -7.74 -2.29 5.98
CA ARG A 36 -9.18 -2.57 6.19
C ARG A 36 -9.75 -3.53 5.15
N ARG A 37 -9.36 -3.39 3.88
CA ARG A 37 -9.76 -4.32 2.82
C ARG A 37 -9.29 -5.74 3.11
N LEU A 38 -8.08 -5.92 3.65
CA LEU A 38 -7.53 -7.23 3.95
C LEU A 38 -8.14 -7.83 5.22
N ALA A 39 -8.43 -7.04 6.24
CA ALA A 39 -8.94 -7.51 7.53
C ALA A 39 -10.41 -7.97 7.50
N GLY A 40 -11.27 -7.24 6.77
CA GLY A 40 -12.73 -7.44 6.80
C GLY A 40 -13.24 -8.74 6.17
N PRO A 41 -12.75 -9.15 4.98
CA PRO A 41 -13.26 -10.30 4.26
C PRO A 41 -13.03 -11.63 5.01
N ARG A 42 -14.01 -12.55 4.88
CA ARG A 42 -13.86 -13.92 5.40
C ARG A 42 -12.81 -14.67 4.61
N GLN A 43 -12.03 -15.50 5.29
CA GLN A 43 -11.12 -16.43 4.65
C GLN A 43 -11.90 -17.70 4.23
N VAL A 44 -11.67 -18.15 3.00
CA VAL A 44 -12.30 -19.32 2.38
C VAL A 44 -11.18 -20.17 1.76
N ARG A 45 -11.33 -21.48 1.79
CA ARG A 45 -10.41 -22.41 1.11
C ARG A 45 -10.74 -22.53 -0.37
N VAL A 46 -9.78 -22.93 -1.18
CA VAL A 46 -10.01 -23.16 -2.61
C VAL A 46 -11.09 -24.22 -2.82
N GLY A 47 -11.02 -25.34 -2.07
CA GLY A 47 -12.01 -26.42 -2.17
C GLY A 47 -13.43 -25.98 -1.87
N ASP A 48 -13.63 -25.11 -0.85
CA ASP A 48 -14.97 -24.59 -0.53
C ASP A 48 -15.58 -23.77 -1.69
N LEU A 49 -14.75 -23.17 -2.54
CA LEU A 49 -15.18 -22.38 -3.70
C LEU A 49 -15.47 -23.27 -4.92
N LEU A 50 -14.78 -24.41 -5.00
CA LEU A 50 -14.94 -25.36 -6.11
C LEU A 50 -16.11 -26.31 -5.89
N ALA A 51 -16.61 -26.42 -4.66
CA ALA A 51 -17.84 -27.16 -4.37
C ALA A 51 -19.04 -26.54 -5.13
N ASP A 52 -20.06 -27.34 -5.43
CA ASP A 52 -21.28 -26.91 -6.14
C ASP A 52 -22.21 -25.98 -5.33
N ALA A 53 -21.68 -25.37 -4.28
CA ALA A 53 -22.40 -24.38 -3.48
C ALA A 53 -22.46 -23.02 -4.17
N PRO A 54 -23.45 -22.17 -3.85
CA PRO A 54 -23.50 -20.82 -4.36
C PRO A 54 -22.29 -20.01 -3.89
N LEU A 55 -21.62 -19.33 -4.83
CA LEU A 55 -20.45 -18.50 -4.53
C LEU A 55 -20.84 -17.28 -3.67
N PRO A 56 -20.01 -16.86 -2.74
CA PRO A 56 -20.22 -15.62 -2.00
C PRO A 56 -20.24 -14.41 -2.93
N ASP A 57 -21.29 -13.61 -2.92
CA ASP A 57 -21.39 -12.34 -3.69
C ASP A 57 -20.63 -11.19 -3.00
N ARG A 58 -19.48 -11.45 -2.48
CA ARG A 58 -18.63 -10.44 -1.81
C ARG A 58 -17.17 -10.80 -1.98
N VAL A 59 -16.32 -9.80 -1.76
CA VAL A 59 -14.89 -10.00 -1.70
C VAL A 59 -14.53 -10.93 -0.53
N ILE A 60 -13.67 -11.91 -0.82
CA ILE A 60 -13.17 -12.90 0.13
C ILE A 60 -11.66 -12.96 0.12
N ARG A 61 -11.07 -13.60 1.12
CA ARG A 61 -9.66 -13.97 1.15
C ARG A 61 -9.54 -15.46 0.83
N VAL A 62 -8.66 -15.77 -0.11
CA VAL A 62 -8.34 -17.16 -0.44
C VAL A 62 -6.87 -17.40 -0.17
N SER A 63 -6.54 -18.48 0.53
CA SER A 63 -5.16 -18.88 0.78
C SER A 63 -4.83 -20.19 0.07
N GLY A 64 -3.62 -20.26 -0.50
CA GLY A 64 -3.17 -21.45 -1.21
C GLY A 64 -1.67 -21.38 -1.50
N ARG A 65 -1.15 -22.43 -2.13
CA ARG A 65 0.20 -22.50 -2.69
C ARG A 65 0.17 -22.04 -4.14
N ILE A 66 1.33 -21.68 -4.67
CA ILE A 66 1.49 -21.28 -6.06
C ILE A 66 1.79 -22.51 -6.92
N ARG A 67 1.12 -22.62 -8.05
CA ARG A 67 1.48 -23.50 -9.14
C ARG A 67 1.64 -22.65 -10.40
N CYS A 68 2.89 -22.45 -10.84
CA CYS A 68 3.22 -21.69 -12.04
C CYS A 68 3.96 -22.59 -13.04
N ARG A 69 3.53 -22.57 -14.30
CA ARG A 69 4.16 -23.39 -15.36
C ARG A 69 5.47 -22.76 -15.85
N GLU A 70 5.45 -21.45 -16.02
CA GLU A 70 6.54 -20.66 -16.61
C GLU A 70 6.90 -19.50 -15.67
N PRO A 71 7.62 -19.77 -14.56
CA PRO A 71 8.02 -18.72 -13.64
C PRO A 71 9.08 -17.78 -14.27
N LEU A 72 9.22 -16.60 -13.67
CA LEU A 72 10.36 -15.74 -13.93
C LEU A 72 11.59 -16.38 -13.30
N GLU A 73 12.67 -16.50 -14.07
CA GLU A 73 13.97 -16.96 -13.56
C GLU A 73 14.86 -15.73 -13.37
N LEU A 74 15.22 -15.44 -12.13
CA LEU A 74 16.13 -14.38 -11.75
C LEU A 74 17.36 -14.98 -11.05
N GLY A 75 18.55 -14.73 -11.62
CA GLY A 75 19.82 -15.14 -11.00
C GLY A 75 19.96 -16.63 -10.80
N GLU A 76 20.56 -17.04 -9.67
CA GLU A 76 20.94 -18.42 -9.35
C GLU A 76 19.75 -19.33 -8.96
N GLY A 77 18.76 -19.48 -9.86
CA GLY A 77 17.65 -20.43 -9.68
C GLY A 77 16.47 -19.91 -8.89
N GLU A 78 16.38 -18.61 -8.62
CA GLU A 78 15.16 -18.03 -8.04
C GLU A 78 14.03 -18.06 -9.06
N ARG A 79 12.93 -18.75 -8.71
CA ARG A 79 11.73 -18.88 -9.53
C ARG A 79 10.60 -18.07 -8.94
N LEU A 80 10.24 -16.96 -9.62
CA LEU A 80 9.29 -15.98 -9.14
C LEU A 80 8.02 -15.96 -9.98
N VAL A 81 6.90 -15.55 -9.39
CA VAL A 81 5.66 -15.21 -10.10
C VAL A 81 5.41 -13.70 -10.16
N ALA A 82 6.11 -12.93 -9.33
CA ALA A 82 6.08 -11.48 -9.40
C ALA A 82 7.43 -10.90 -8.94
N PHE A 83 7.92 -9.93 -9.71
CA PHE A 83 9.12 -9.16 -9.43
C PHE A 83 8.85 -7.69 -9.70
N HIS A 84 8.83 -6.87 -8.64
CA HIS A 84 8.65 -5.43 -8.73
C HIS A 84 9.88 -4.74 -8.19
N ARG A 85 10.51 -3.87 -8.99
CA ARG A 85 11.66 -3.05 -8.59
C ARG A 85 11.40 -1.59 -8.90
N ASP A 86 11.63 -0.74 -7.92
CA ASP A 86 11.64 0.71 -8.05
C ASP A 86 13.06 1.19 -7.71
N VAL A 87 13.73 1.86 -8.65
CA VAL A 87 15.03 2.52 -8.44
C VAL A 87 14.82 4.02 -8.50
N GLU A 88 15.30 4.71 -7.49
CA GLU A 88 15.17 6.16 -7.38
C GLU A 88 16.51 6.79 -6.99
N VAL A 89 16.78 8.00 -7.48
CA VAL A 89 17.92 8.82 -7.10
C VAL A 89 17.46 10.16 -6.53
N GLU A 90 18.23 10.69 -5.60
CA GLU A 90 18.04 12.03 -5.07
C GLU A 90 18.81 13.03 -5.94
N ALA A 91 18.09 13.81 -6.74
CA ALA A 91 18.65 14.86 -7.61
C ALA A 91 17.95 16.18 -7.33
N GLY A 92 18.73 17.22 -7.03
CA GLY A 92 18.22 18.53 -6.64
C GLY A 92 17.39 18.50 -5.35
N GLY A 93 17.76 17.68 -4.38
CA GLY A 93 17.06 17.51 -3.08
C GLY A 93 15.71 16.81 -3.17
N ARG A 94 15.41 16.12 -4.28
CA ARG A 94 14.17 15.36 -4.45
C ARG A 94 14.44 13.97 -5.03
N TRP A 95 13.71 12.98 -4.52
CA TRP A 95 13.71 11.63 -5.06
C TRP A 95 13.02 11.58 -6.41
N ARG A 96 13.70 11.00 -7.42
CA ARG A 96 13.25 10.85 -8.80
C ARG A 96 13.39 9.41 -9.22
N SER A 97 12.38 8.90 -9.93
CA SER A 97 12.38 7.53 -10.43
C SER A 97 13.35 7.40 -11.60
N VAL A 98 14.23 6.42 -11.49
CA VAL A 98 15.15 5.98 -12.54
C VAL A 98 14.57 4.76 -13.26
N GLU A 99 14.00 3.81 -12.49
CA GLU A 99 13.37 2.62 -13.03
C GLU A 99 12.11 2.28 -12.24
N ARG A 100 11.12 1.75 -12.96
CA ARG A 100 9.96 1.10 -12.39
C ARG A 100 9.67 -0.17 -13.17
N LEU A 101 10.20 -1.30 -12.69
CA LEU A 101 10.06 -2.61 -13.31
C LEU A 101 8.92 -3.39 -12.65
N ARG A 102 8.07 -4.00 -13.48
CA ARG A 102 6.92 -4.81 -13.05
C ARG A 102 6.83 -6.04 -13.93
N GLU A 103 7.38 -7.14 -13.45
CA GLU A 103 7.32 -8.42 -14.14
C GLU A 103 6.46 -9.40 -13.36
N THR A 104 5.53 -10.04 -14.05
CA THR A 104 4.61 -10.99 -13.43
C THR A 104 4.35 -12.18 -14.35
N ARG A 105 3.97 -13.32 -13.76
CA ARG A 105 3.50 -14.51 -14.46
C ARG A 105 2.20 -14.99 -13.83
N SER A 106 1.22 -15.31 -14.64
CA SER A 106 -0.02 -15.93 -14.20
C SER A 106 0.26 -17.28 -13.54
N PHE A 107 -0.47 -17.57 -12.48
CA PHE A 107 -0.33 -18.80 -11.73
C PHE A 107 -1.69 -19.30 -11.23
N ASP A 108 -1.73 -20.56 -10.82
CA ASP A 108 -2.86 -21.11 -10.10
C ASP A 108 -2.60 -21.05 -8.59
N LEU A 109 -3.56 -20.54 -7.85
CA LEU A 109 -3.63 -20.67 -6.40
C LEU A 109 -4.29 -22.02 -6.08
N TRP A 110 -3.58 -22.96 -5.49
CA TRP A 110 -4.04 -24.31 -5.28
C TRP A 110 -3.97 -24.78 -3.83
N ASP A 111 -4.84 -25.71 -3.49
CA ASP A 111 -4.79 -26.54 -2.29
C ASP A 111 -5.09 -28.02 -2.66
N HIS A 112 -5.37 -28.89 -1.68
CA HIS A 112 -5.67 -30.29 -1.92
C HIS A 112 -6.88 -30.54 -2.82
N ASP A 113 -7.83 -29.62 -2.81
CA ASP A 113 -9.15 -29.80 -3.40
C ASP A 113 -9.25 -29.18 -4.80
N GLY A 114 -8.24 -28.42 -5.22
CA GLY A 114 -8.18 -27.87 -6.57
C GLY A 114 -7.37 -26.60 -6.72
N SER A 115 -7.62 -25.85 -7.82
CA SER A 115 -6.90 -24.63 -8.15
C SER A 115 -7.79 -23.56 -8.75
N ILE A 116 -7.41 -22.30 -8.53
CA ILE A 116 -8.08 -21.11 -9.07
C ILE A 116 -7.03 -20.24 -9.77
N PRO A 117 -7.23 -19.83 -11.03
CA PRO A 117 -6.28 -19.01 -11.77
C PRO A 117 -6.22 -17.57 -11.20
N ILE A 118 -5.00 -17.03 -11.10
CA ILE A 118 -4.69 -15.68 -10.65
C ILE A 118 -3.80 -15.01 -11.68
N ASP A 119 -4.17 -13.79 -12.07
CA ASP A 119 -3.32 -12.91 -12.88
C ASP A 119 -2.75 -11.79 -12.00
N PRO A 120 -1.47 -11.89 -11.58
CA PRO A 120 -0.86 -10.90 -10.70
C PRO A 120 -0.62 -9.54 -11.38
N ALA A 121 -0.71 -9.44 -12.71
CA ALA A 121 -0.67 -8.15 -13.40
C ALA A 121 -1.81 -7.22 -12.98
N ARG A 122 -2.92 -7.80 -12.47
CA ARG A 122 -4.08 -7.08 -11.94
C ARG A 122 -3.98 -6.81 -10.43
N ALA A 123 -2.82 -7.00 -9.83
CA ALA A 123 -2.61 -6.73 -8.41
C ALA A 123 -2.53 -5.23 -8.12
N ALA A 124 -3.01 -4.84 -6.94
CA ALA A 124 -2.84 -3.49 -6.41
C ALA A 124 -1.37 -3.22 -6.09
N GLU A 125 -0.86 -2.10 -6.54
CA GLU A 125 0.52 -1.68 -6.24
C GLU A 125 0.63 -0.82 -4.97
N PRO A 126 1.72 -0.98 -4.23
CA PRO A 126 2.74 -2.03 -4.34
C PRO A 126 2.24 -3.38 -3.81
N LEU A 127 2.89 -4.49 -4.20
CA LEU A 127 2.65 -5.82 -3.61
C LEU A 127 2.85 -5.77 -2.10
N VAL A 128 2.05 -6.54 -1.37
CA VAL A 128 2.10 -6.59 0.11
C VAL A 128 3.07 -7.69 0.53
N THR A 129 4.36 -7.44 0.32
CA THR A 129 5.46 -8.33 0.70
C THR A 129 6.50 -7.54 1.47
N ILE A 130 7.38 -8.22 2.21
CA ILE A 130 8.52 -7.54 2.85
C ILE A 130 9.44 -7.06 1.73
N PRO A 131 9.67 -5.74 1.61
CA PRO A 131 10.54 -5.23 0.56
C PRO A 131 12.01 -5.46 0.90
N GLY A 132 12.79 -5.94 -0.06
CA GLY A 132 14.23 -5.75 -0.07
C GLY A 132 14.52 -4.27 -0.35
N VAL A 133 15.37 -3.66 0.47
CA VAL A 133 15.73 -2.23 0.31
C VAL A 133 17.24 -2.12 0.28
N TRP A 134 17.76 -1.67 -0.84
CA TRP A 134 19.13 -1.23 -0.98
C TRP A 134 19.19 0.31 -0.92
N ARG A 135 20.23 0.85 -0.33
CA ARG A 135 20.53 2.28 -0.28
C ARG A 135 22.03 2.48 -0.39
N GLY A 136 22.44 3.48 -1.18
CA GLY A 136 23.81 3.82 -1.41
C GLY A 136 23.95 5.20 -2.05
N GLU A 137 25.13 5.52 -2.52
CA GLU A 137 25.39 6.71 -3.31
C GLU A 137 24.92 6.51 -4.76
N ALA A 138 24.55 7.59 -5.43
CA ALA A 138 24.15 7.52 -6.83
C ALA A 138 25.30 7.00 -7.74
N ALA A 139 26.55 7.24 -7.34
CA ALA A 139 27.73 6.76 -8.03
C ALA A 139 27.94 5.22 -7.96
N GLU A 140 27.28 4.54 -7.03
CA GLU A 140 27.35 3.08 -6.88
C GLU A 140 26.38 2.35 -7.84
N LEU A 141 25.54 3.09 -8.56
CA LEU A 141 24.63 2.48 -9.52
C LEU A 141 25.41 1.93 -10.71
N SER A 142 25.11 0.71 -11.09
CA SER A 142 25.57 0.10 -12.34
C SER A 142 24.68 0.48 -13.52
N GLU A 143 25.16 0.24 -14.75
CA GLU A 143 24.34 0.39 -15.93
C GLU A 143 23.15 -0.59 -15.94
N PRO A 144 21.98 -0.18 -16.47
CA PRO A 144 21.70 1.11 -17.17
C PRO A 144 21.29 2.27 -16.21
N HIS A 145 21.23 2.04 -14.89
CA HIS A 145 20.75 3.03 -13.92
C HIS A 145 21.71 4.21 -13.76
N ALA A 146 23.02 3.97 -13.89
CA ALA A 146 24.03 5.03 -13.82
C ALA A 146 23.81 6.11 -14.89
N SER A 147 23.60 5.71 -16.15
CA SER A 147 23.31 6.63 -17.26
C SER A 147 22.01 7.39 -17.06
N ALA A 148 20.96 6.72 -16.55
CA ALA A 148 19.69 7.37 -16.27
C ALA A 148 19.81 8.38 -15.12
N ALA A 149 20.60 8.05 -14.08
CA ALA A 149 20.89 8.96 -12.97
C ALA A 149 21.67 10.19 -13.42
N ALA A 150 22.68 10.02 -14.31
CA ALA A 150 23.42 11.12 -14.89
C ALA A 150 22.52 12.07 -15.69
N THR A 151 21.61 11.55 -16.51
CA THR A 151 20.62 12.34 -17.24
C THR A 151 19.70 13.15 -16.32
N LEU A 152 19.31 12.58 -15.17
CA LEU A 152 18.52 13.29 -14.17
C LEU A 152 19.35 14.37 -13.45
N ALA A 153 20.63 14.10 -13.20
CA ALA A 153 21.55 15.05 -12.58
C ALA A 153 21.79 16.28 -13.45
N GLU A 154 21.94 16.12 -14.77
CA GLU A 154 22.07 17.24 -15.72
C GLU A 154 20.85 18.18 -15.70
N ARG A 155 19.65 17.63 -15.53
CA ARG A 155 18.40 18.41 -15.58
C ARG A 155 18.03 19.02 -14.24
N HIS A 156 18.42 18.44 -13.15
CA HIS A 156 17.84 18.74 -11.83
C HIS A 156 18.87 19.06 -10.75
N GLY A 157 20.15 18.97 -11.06
CA GLY A 157 21.25 19.14 -10.12
C GLY A 157 21.82 17.78 -9.67
N PRO A 158 22.96 17.79 -8.98
CA PRO A 158 23.76 16.59 -8.71
C PRO A 158 22.94 15.49 -8.07
N ALA A 159 23.15 14.26 -8.53
CA ALA A 159 22.59 13.06 -7.92
C ALA A 159 23.53 12.62 -6.77
N THR A 160 23.00 12.55 -5.56
CA THR A 160 23.79 12.29 -4.34
C THR A 160 23.55 10.90 -3.79
N ALA A 161 22.30 10.51 -3.63
CA ALA A 161 21.91 9.23 -3.06
C ALA A 161 21.04 8.42 -4.02
N ALA A 162 21.07 7.10 -3.88
CA ALA A 162 20.22 6.18 -4.62
C ALA A 162 19.57 5.17 -3.67
N ARG A 163 18.41 4.67 -4.08
CA ARG A 163 17.72 3.56 -3.40
C ARG A 163 17.03 2.66 -4.40
N ALA A 164 17.05 1.36 -4.12
CA ALA A 164 16.25 0.38 -4.83
C ALA A 164 15.32 -0.33 -3.85
N VAL A 165 14.06 -0.47 -4.23
CA VAL A 165 13.05 -1.19 -3.46
C VAL A 165 12.54 -2.34 -4.30
N THR A 166 12.82 -3.58 -3.87
CA THR A 166 12.44 -4.80 -4.57
C THR A 166 11.37 -5.53 -3.78
N ARG A 167 10.35 -6.05 -4.47
CA ARG A 167 9.31 -6.92 -3.91
C ARG A 167 9.15 -8.12 -4.79
N THR A 168 9.21 -9.30 -4.20
CA THR A 168 9.15 -10.57 -4.92
C THR A 168 8.06 -11.47 -4.33
N ILE A 169 7.54 -12.35 -5.16
CA ILE A 169 6.72 -13.49 -4.76
C ILE A 169 7.35 -14.72 -5.42
N ASN A 170 7.82 -15.65 -4.58
CA ASN A 170 8.46 -16.88 -5.02
C ASN A 170 7.41 -17.96 -5.30
N VAL A 171 7.69 -18.90 -6.22
CA VAL A 171 6.80 -20.04 -6.51
C VAL A 171 6.59 -20.95 -5.31
N THR A 172 7.49 -20.95 -4.33
CA THR A 172 7.39 -21.72 -3.10
C THR A 172 6.54 -21.07 -2.03
N ASP A 173 6.16 -19.81 -2.21
CA ASP A 173 5.38 -19.06 -1.24
C ASP A 173 3.97 -19.63 -1.08
N ARG A 174 3.44 -19.45 0.11
CA ARG A 174 2.00 -19.56 0.36
C ARG A 174 1.40 -18.18 0.28
N LEU A 175 0.34 -18.01 -0.51
CA LEU A 175 -0.28 -16.71 -0.72
C LEU A 175 -1.62 -16.58 -0.01
N LEU A 176 -1.92 -15.35 0.32
CA LEU A 176 -3.24 -14.85 0.64
C LEU A 176 -3.65 -13.86 -0.46
N VAL A 177 -4.73 -14.16 -1.17
CA VAL A 177 -5.25 -13.36 -2.28
C VAL A 177 -6.64 -12.86 -1.94
N LEU A 178 -6.87 -11.56 -2.12
CA LEU A 178 -8.17 -10.92 -1.97
C LEU A 178 -8.82 -10.75 -3.33
N GLY A 179 -10.00 -11.34 -3.52
CA GLY A 179 -10.76 -11.28 -4.77
C GLY A 179 -12.24 -11.57 -4.58
N ARG A 180 -13.04 -11.33 -5.61
CA ARG A 180 -14.44 -11.73 -5.68
C ARG A 180 -14.52 -13.03 -6.47
N PRO A 181 -15.09 -14.10 -5.92
CA PRO A 181 -15.29 -15.34 -6.67
C PRO A 181 -16.42 -15.19 -7.67
N VAL A 182 -16.20 -15.64 -8.89
CA VAL A 182 -17.19 -15.67 -9.95
C VAL A 182 -17.08 -16.98 -10.72
N ARG A 183 -18.16 -17.41 -11.38
CA ARG A 183 -18.12 -18.51 -12.35
C ARG A 183 -18.00 -17.92 -13.77
N ASP A 184 -17.08 -18.46 -14.56
CA ASP A 184 -16.99 -18.10 -15.98
C ASP A 184 -18.13 -18.78 -16.78
N GLU A 185 -18.23 -18.48 -18.07
CA GLU A 185 -19.23 -19.07 -18.98
C GLU A 185 -19.15 -20.60 -19.06
N GLY A 186 -17.99 -21.18 -18.75
CA GLY A 186 -17.77 -22.62 -18.67
C GLY A 186 -18.04 -23.22 -17.28
N GLY A 187 -18.59 -22.45 -16.34
CA GLY A 187 -18.89 -22.88 -14.97
C GLY A 187 -17.65 -22.98 -14.04
N ARG A 188 -16.44 -22.65 -14.53
CA ARG A 188 -15.22 -22.69 -13.73
C ARG A 188 -15.14 -21.49 -12.80
N VAL A 189 -14.70 -21.75 -11.57
CA VAL A 189 -14.50 -20.69 -10.59
C VAL A 189 -13.21 -19.93 -10.88
N ARG A 190 -13.30 -18.60 -10.88
CA ARG A 190 -12.16 -17.68 -10.93
C ARG A 190 -12.32 -16.60 -9.88
N LEU A 191 -11.23 -15.96 -9.51
CA LEU A 191 -11.25 -14.72 -8.71
C LEU A 191 -11.21 -13.52 -9.65
N GLU A 192 -12.05 -12.54 -9.39
CA GLU A 192 -11.95 -11.21 -10.01
C GLU A 192 -11.33 -10.23 -9.02
N PRO A 193 -10.44 -9.33 -9.49
CA PRO A 193 -9.91 -8.30 -8.63
C PRO A 193 -11.02 -7.36 -8.18
N PRO A 194 -11.04 -6.98 -6.91
CA PRO A 194 -11.92 -5.92 -6.45
C PRO A 194 -11.47 -4.57 -7.02
N GLU A 195 -12.27 -3.52 -6.82
CA GLU A 195 -11.88 -2.16 -7.18
C GLU A 195 -10.49 -1.82 -6.63
N GLY A 196 -9.58 -1.40 -7.53
CA GLY A 196 -8.18 -1.11 -7.22
C GLY A 196 -7.24 -2.32 -7.22
N GLY A 197 -7.68 -3.48 -7.75
CA GLY A 197 -6.83 -4.65 -8.00
C GLY A 197 -6.81 -5.67 -6.85
N TYR A 198 -6.21 -6.84 -7.12
CA TYR A 198 -5.98 -7.85 -6.09
C TYR A 198 -5.07 -7.31 -4.99
N VAL A 199 -5.36 -7.68 -3.75
CA VAL A 199 -4.34 -7.62 -2.69
C VAL A 199 -3.72 -9.01 -2.60
N ILE A 200 -2.45 -9.12 -2.99
CA ILE A 200 -1.68 -10.36 -2.96
C ILE A 200 -0.58 -10.19 -1.92
N THR A 201 -0.45 -11.15 -1.03
CA THR A 201 0.60 -11.17 0.00
C THR A 201 1.09 -12.60 0.25
N ASN A 202 2.40 -12.74 0.48
CA ASN A 202 3.02 -13.96 0.98
C ASN A 202 3.20 -13.94 2.52
N LEU A 203 2.66 -12.91 3.17
CA LEU A 203 2.65 -12.78 4.62
C LEU A 203 1.38 -13.37 5.20
N ASP A 204 1.44 -13.81 6.44
CA ASP A 204 0.22 -14.08 7.18
C ASP A 204 -0.55 -12.77 7.48
N LEU A 205 -1.82 -12.90 7.88
CA LEU A 205 -2.68 -11.74 8.05
C LEU A 205 -2.15 -10.73 9.08
N PRO A 206 -1.65 -11.13 10.28
CA PRO A 206 -1.10 -10.18 11.24
C PRO A 206 0.08 -9.38 10.70
N ASP A 207 1.02 -10.02 10.00
CA ASP A 207 2.21 -9.37 9.47
C ASP A 207 1.89 -8.48 8.26
N ALA A 208 0.99 -8.92 7.39
CA ALA A 208 0.46 -8.08 6.32
C ALA A 208 -0.23 -6.82 6.88
N MET A 209 -1.00 -6.96 7.96
CA MET A 209 -1.65 -5.83 8.64
C MET A 209 -0.62 -4.88 9.28
N ARG A 210 0.45 -5.40 9.91
CA ARG A 210 1.55 -4.58 10.45
C ARG A 210 2.24 -3.79 9.34
N LEU A 211 2.52 -4.45 8.21
CA LEU A 211 3.16 -3.81 7.05
C LEU A 211 2.28 -2.69 6.48
N LEU A 212 0.97 -2.94 6.34
CA LEU A 212 -0.01 -1.97 5.82
C LEU A 212 -0.37 -0.87 6.82
N GLY A 213 -0.27 -1.14 8.13
CA GLY A 213 -0.51 -0.18 9.21
C GLY A 213 0.51 0.97 9.25
N GLY A 214 1.60 0.84 8.50
CA GLY A 214 2.65 1.87 8.37
C GLY A 214 3.74 1.77 9.42
N ARG A 215 4.91 2.33 9.08
CA ARG A 215 6.12 2.28 9.93
C ARG A 215 6.04 3.17 11.17
N ARG A 216 5.02 4.04 11.28
CA ARG A 216 4.90 5.02 12.36
C ARG A 216 3.48 5.06 12.95
N PRO A 217 3.01 3.98 13.60
CA PRO A 217 1.67 3.94 14.18
C PRO A 217 1.47 5.04 15.24
N ARG A 218 2.53 5.41 15.97
CA ARG A 218 2.46 6.50 16.96
C ARG A 218 2.22 7.86 16.31
N LEU A 219 2.78 8.11 15.12
CA LEU A 219 2.57 9.35 14.36
C LEU A 219 1.15 9.44 13.82
N ALA A 220 0.61 8.32 13.33
CA ALA A 220 -0.79 8.23 12.91
C ALA A 220 -1.75 8.45 14.09
N ALA A 221 -1.48 7.81 15.23
CA ALA A 221 -2.28 8.00 16.46
C ALA A 221 -2.22 9.45 16.96
N ALA A 222 -1.03 10.05 17.00
CA ALA A 222 -0.86 11.46 17.36
C ALA A 222 -1.61 12.40 16.42
N GLY A 223 -1.59 12.10 15.10
CA GLY A 223 -2.36 12.86 14.11
C GLY A 223 -3.88 12.76 14.31
N VAL A 224 -4.39 11.58 14.67
CA VAL A 224 -5.83 11.41 14.98
C VAL A 224 -6.22 12.16 16.24
N ILE A 225 -5.43 12.06 17.31
CA ILE A 225 -5.67 12.79 18.56
C ILE A 225 -5.63 14.30 18.31
N GLY A 226 -4.62 14.79 17.59
CA GLY A 226 -4.50 16.20 17.23
C GLY A 226 -5.69 16.70 16.41
N LEU A 227 -6.24 15.88 15.50
CA LEU A 227 -7.42 16.23 14.73
C LEU A 227 -8.67 16.37 15.60
N VAL A 228 -8.87 15.48 16.56
CA VAL A 228 -9.99 15.56 17.52
C VAL A 228 -9.88 16.84 18.37
N VAL A 229 -8.68 17.14 18.88
CA VAL A 229 -8.44 18.36 19.66
C VAL A 229 -8.67 19.62 18.80
N SER A 230 -8.23 19.60 17.55
CA SER A 230 -8.43 20.75 16.63
C SER A 230 -9.90 21.02 16.37
N ILE A 231 -10.72 19.99 16.17
CA ILE A 231 -12.18 20.11 15.99
C ILE A 231 -12.80 20.72 17.24
N ALA A 232 -12.42 20.26 18.44
CA ALA A 232 -12.92 20.82 19.69
C ALA A 232 -12.58 22.31 19.84
N LEU A 233 -11.36 22.72 19.51
CA LEU A 233 -10.93 24.11 19.53
C LEU A 233 -11.69 24.99 18.53
N LEU A 234 -11.94 24.47 17.33
CA LEU A 234 -12.70 25.18 16.29
C LEU A 234 -14.16 25.38 16.71
N VAL A 235 -14.78 24.37 17.32
CA VAL A 235 -16.16 24.44 17.82
C VAL A 235 -16.26 25.43 18.96
N ILE A 236 -15.40 25.35 19.97
CA ILE A 236 -15.39 26.27 21.12
C ILE A 236 -15.11 27.71 20.68
N GLY A 237 -14.09 27.91 19.85
CA GLY A 237 -13.71 29.21 19.32
C GLY A 237 -14.79 29.81 18.44
N GLY A 238 -15.42 29.00 17.55
CA GLY A 238 -16.49 29.44 16.66
C GLY A 238 -17.77 29.84 17.41
N ILE A 239 -18.22 29.00 18.35
CA ILE A 239 -19.40 29.30 19.18
C ILE A 239 -19.13 30.54 20.04
N GLY A 240 -17.95 30.64 20.65
CA GLY A 240 -17.59 31.79 21.48
C GLY A 240 -17.54 33.09 20.71
N ALA A 241 -16.96 33.08 19.49
CA ALA A 241 -16.92 34.24 18.61
C ALA A 241 -18.32 34.70 18.16
N PHE A 242 -19.19 33.72 17.83
CA PHE A 242 -20.57 34.00 17.44
C PHE A 242 -21.39 34.57 18.59
N ALA A 243 -21.30 34.00 19.80
CA ALA A 243 -21.99 34.51 20.99
C ALA A 243 -21.54 35.95 21.35
N TRP A 244 -20.23 36.22 21.22
CA TRP A 244 -19.67 37.55 21.46
C TRP A 244 -20.17 38.58 20.46
N SER A 245 -20.31 38.20 19.18
CA SER A 245 -20.82 39.11 18.14
C SER A 245 -22.30 39.48 18.28
N MET A 246 -23.06 38.67 19.05
CA MET A 246 -24.48 38.92 19.35
C MET A 246 -24.70 39.78 20.61
N LEU A 247 -23.68 39.86 21.49
CA LEU A 247 -23.76 40.55 22.77
C LEU A 247 -23.09 41.95 22.77
N GLY A 248 -22.35 42.26 21.77
CA GLY A 248 -21.64 43.53 21.56
C GLY A 248 -22.13 44.29 20.36
#